data_ed40662c3a83a2b56a3039167f9c35db
#
_entry.id   ed40662c3a83a2b56a3039167f9c35db
#
_cell.length_a   1.000
_cell.length_b   1.000
_cell.length_c   1.000
_cell.angle_alpha   90.00
_cell.angle_beta   90.00
_cell.angle_gamma   90.00
#
_symmetry.space_group_name_H-M   'P 1'
#
loop_
_entity.id
_entity.type
_entity.pdbx_description
1 polymer ?
#
loop_
_entity_poly.entity_id
_entity_poly.type
_entity_poly.pdbx_seq_one_letter_code
_entity_poly.pdbx_strand_id
1 'polypeptide(L)'
;GRLETGMTLPAGVHDLAQTVQQGERTVTIHPAAVETPTGVVLVDVGYPGELDQVEAGLADAGLALGDVRAAVITHQDGDHAGALAELVDRTGVVVYAHELCAPYVDGREHPVKSPEDQRYEPVDVDIELVDGVRFRTAAGPMDVVFTPGHAPGHVSLHFPDSGTLLAADALTADESGLAGPSEEFTLEIEDALDSAERLAERDLR
;
A
#
# COMPACT_ATOMS: atom_id res chain seq x y z
N GLY A 1 6.66 3.78 -5.61
CA GLY A 1 6.81 4.93 -6.51
C GLY A 1 5.51 5.20 -7.25
N ARG A 2 5.18 6.47 -7.42
CA ARG A 2 4.02 6.87 -8.22
C ARG A 2 4.22 6.40 -9.65
N LEU A 3 3.23 5.73 -10.21
CA LEU A 3 3.16 5.51 -11.65
C LEU A 3 2.76 6.84 -12.30
N GLU A 4 3.72 7.78 -12.39
CA GLU A 4 3.51 9.03 -13.12
C GLU A 4 3.73 8.81 -14.61
N THR A 5 2.82 8.13 -15.24
CA THR A 5 2.72 8.09 -16.70
C THR A 5 1.55 8.94 -17.18
N GLY A 6 1.34 10.11 -16.55
CA GLY A 6 0.24 11.00 -16.93
C GLY A 6 -1.17 10.42 -16.66
N MET A 7 -1.25 9.34 -15.86
CA MET A 7 -2.52 8.72 -15.50
C MET A 7 -3.18 9.49 -14.37
N THR A 8 -4.37 10.02 -14.64
CA THR A 8 -5.24 10.59 -13.62
C THR A 8 -5.86 9.44 -12.83
N LEU A 9 -5.81 9.51 -11.48
CA LEU A 9 -6.52 8.56 -10.64
C LEU A 9 -8.03 8.68 -10.84
N PRO A 10 -8.78 7.57 -10.77
CA PRO A 10 -10.23 7.64 -10.89
C PRO A 10 -10.85 8.45 -9.74
N ALA A 11 -12.05 8.99 -9.98
CA ALA A 11 -12.77 9.72 -8.94
C ALA A 11 -12.95 8.87 -7.69
N GLY A 12 -12.69 9.45 -6.53
CA GLY A 12 -12.76 8.74 -5.25
C GLY A 12 -11.47 8.06 -4.83
N VAL A 13 -10.41 8.08 -5.63
CA VAL A 13 -9.07 7.58 -5.29
C VAL A 13 -8.10 8.76 -5.22
N HIS A 14 -7.44 8.91 -4.08
CA HIS A 14 -6.56 10.06 -3.79
C HIS A 14 -5.15 9.60 -3.43
N ASP A 15 -4.16 10.23 -4.05
CA ASP A 15 -2.75 10.05 -3.70
C ASP A 15 -2.43 10.84 -2.41
N LEU A 16 -1.90 10.16 -1.41
CA LEU A 16 -1.50 10.75 -0.14
C LEU A 16 0.03 10.81 -0.04
N ALA A 17 0.68 11.35 -1.06
CA ALA A 17 2.14 11.40 -1.13
C ALA A 17 2.77 11.85 0.18
N GLN A 18 3.74 11.07 0.66
CA GLN A 18 4.46 11.32 1.90
C GLN A 18 5.95 11.45 1.59
N THR A 19 6.56 12.52 2.07
CA THR A 19 7.98 12.79 1.85
C THR A 19 8.73 12.77 3.17
N VAL A 20 9.82 12.01 3.22
CA VAL A 20 10.70 11.93 4.38
C VAL A 20 12.16 12.13 3.97
N GLN A 21 12.96 12.65 4.91
CA GLN A 21 14.41 12.77 4.76
C GLN A 21 15.08 11.52 5.33
N GLN A 22 15.94 10.89 4.52
CA GLN A 22 16.81 9.79 4.95
C GLN A 22 18.26 10.20 4.68
N GLY A 23 18.92 10.82 5.67
CA GLY A 23 20.25 11.41 5.48
C GLY A 23 20.18 12.57 4.51
N GLU A 24 20.95 12.51 3.42
CA GLU A 24 20.94 13.52 2.35
C GLU A 24 19.88 13.26 1.26
N ARG A 25 19.17 12.12 1.34
CA ARG A 25 18.15 11.74 0.34
C ARG A 25 16.75 12.13 0.80
N THR A 26 15.95 12.61 -0.13
CA THR A 26 14.52 12.80 0.04
C THR A 26 13.80 11.60 -0.59
N VAL A 27 12.99 10.89 0.19
CA VAL A 27 12.22 9.74 -0.28
C VAL A 27 10.74 10.10 -0.27
N THR A 28 10.05 9.82 -1.37
CA THR A 28 8.60 10.00 -1.48
C THR A 28 7.93 8.65 -1.68
N ILE A 29 6.92 8.37 -0.87
CA ILE A 29 6.06 7.20 -0.99
C ILE A 29 4.62 7.66 -1.21
N HIS A 30 3.75 6.76 -1.65
CA HIS A 30 2.40 7.11 -2.10
C HIS A 30 1.32 6.22 -1.45
N PRO A 31 1.04 6.37 -0.14
CA PRO A 31 -0.21 5.85 0.41
C PRO A 31 -1.39 6.44 -0.36
N ALA A 32 -2.49 5.73 -0.39
CA ALA A 32 -3.68 6.19 -1.10
C ALA A 32 -4.92 6.15 -0.19
N ALA A 33 -5.88 7.01 -0.49
CA ALA A 33 -7.19 6.98 0.12
C ALA A 33 -8.23 6.60 -0.94
N VAL A 34 -9.08 5.64 -0.61
CA VAL A 34 -10.14 5.16 -1.50
C VAL A 34 -11.48 5.38 -0.81
N GLU A 35 -12.33 6.21 -1.41
CA GLU A 35 -13.68 6.44 -0.91
C GLU A 35 -14.56 5.23 -1.20
N THR A 36 -15.37 4.84 -0.21
CA THR A 36 -16.33 3.74 -0.31
C THR A 36 -17.70 4.19 0.23
N PRO A 37 -18.77 3.41 0.00
CA PRO A 37 -20.08 3.74 0.56
C PRO A 37 -20.13 3.82 2.08
N THR A 38 -19.17 3.20 2.78
CA THR A 38 -19.14 3.15 4.25
C THR A 38 -18.04 4.00 4.89
N GLY A 39 -17.27 4.71 4.10
CA GLY A 39 -16.17 5.56 4.56
C GLY A 39 -14.92 5.37 3.74
N VAL A 40 -13.79 5.87 4.23
CA VAL A 40 -12.52 5.85 3.51
C VAL A 40 -11.72 4.59 3.89
N VAL A 41 -11.15 3.94 2.88
CA VAL A 41 -10.13 2.88 3.04
C VAL A 41 -8.77 3.49 2.71
N LEU A 42 -7.82 3.41 3.64
CA LEU A 42 -6.43 3.73 3.35
C LEU A 42 -5.74 2.51 2.75
N VAL A 43 -4.93 2.75 1.74
CA VAL A 43 -4.00 1.77 1.17
C VAL A 43 -2.61 2.20 1.58
N ASP A 44 -2.03 1.47 2.52
CA ASP A 44 -0.82 1.81 3.26
C ASP A 44 -0.95 3.09 4.11
N VAL A 45 -0.04 3.26 5.04
CA VAL A 45 -0.08 4.36 6.03
C VAL A 45 1.25 5.10 6.16
N GLY A 46 2.30 4.63 5.51
CA GLY A 46 3.58 5.31 5.48
C GLY A 46 4.49 5.03 6.67
N TYR A 47 5.49 5.88 6.83
CA TYR A 47 6.54 5.76 7.83
C TYR A 47 6.02 5.93 9.27
N PRO A 48 6.68 5.28 10.25
CA PRO A 48 6.38 5.54 11.66
C PRO A 48 6.54 7.02 11.99
N GLY A 49 5.61 7.56 12.77
CA GLY A 49 5.65 8.96 13.21
C GLY A 49 5.19 9.98 12.15
N GLU A 50 4.78 9.56 10.97
CA GLU A 50 4.43 10.44 9.86
C GLU A 50 2.92 10.45 9.53
N LEU A 51 2.09 10.02 10.47
CA LEU A 51 0.62 10.01 10.27
C LEU A 51 0.05 11.40 9.97
N ASP A 52 0.70 12.46 10.46
CA ASP A 52 0.28 13.83 10.16
C ASP A 52 0.30 14.15 8.67
N GLN A 53 1.19 13.55 7.89
CA GLN A 53 1.21 13.71 6.43
C GLN A 53 0.02 13.01 5.77
N VAL A 54 -0.40 11.85 6.30
CA VAL A 54 -1.62 11.17 5.86
C VAL A 54 -2.84 12.04 6.13
N GLU A 55 -2.92 12.60 7.32
CA GLU A 55 -4.02 13.48 7.72
C GLU A 55 -4.07 14.74 6.85
N ALA A 56 -2.92 15.36 6.55
CA ALA A 56 -2.83 16.51 5.67
C ALA A 56 -3.27 16.17 4.24
N GLY A 57 -2.85 15.01 3.72
CA GLY A 57 -3.26 14.54 2.39
C GLY A 57 -4.76 14.28 2.30
N LEU A 58 -5.36 13.72 3.35
CA LEU A 58 -6.81 13.54 3.44
C LEU A 58 -7.53 14.90 3.41
N ALA A 59 -7.04 15.88 4.18
CA ALA A 59 -7.63 17.23 4.21
C ALA A 59 -7.58 17.89 2.83
N ASP A 60 -6.49 17.75 2.09
CA ASP A 60 -6.37 18.24 0.72
C ASP A 60 -7.41 17.64 -0.23
N ALA A 61 -7.85 16.41 0.05
CA ALA A 61 -8.90 15.72 -0.69
C ALA A 61 -10.32 16.01 -0.15
N GLY A 62 -10.44 16.89 0.84
CA GLY A 62 -11.73 17.18 1.49
C GLY A 62 -12.19 16.11 2.48
N LEU A 63 -11.27 15.27 2.94
CA LEU A 63 -11.54 14.15 3.86
C LEU A 63 -10.88 14.39 5.21
N ALA A 64 -11.29 13.64 6.21
CA ALA A 64 -10.72 13.71 7.56
C ALA A 64 -10.32 12.32 8.04
N LEU A 65 -9.41 12.27 9.00
CA LEU A 65 -8.98 11.02 9.62
C LEU A 65 -10.17 10.25 10.23
N GLY A 66 -11.15 10.97 10.75
CA GLY A 66 -12.38 10.39 11.29
C GLY A 66 -13.27 9.69 10.26
N ASP A 67 -13.07 9.94 8.97
CA ASP A 67 -13.79 9.26 7.88
C ASP A 67 -13.19 7.89 7.54
N VAL A 68 -11.98 7.61 8.01
CA VAL A 68 -11.28 6.36 7.73
C VAL A 68 -11.89 5.22 8.52
N ARG A 69 -12.26 4.14 7.82
CA ARG A 69 -12.89 2.94 8.40
C ARG A 69 -12.02 1.71 8.32
N ALA A 70 -11.08 1.67 7.39
CA ALA A 70 -10.24 0.52 7.17
C ALA A 70 -8.87 0.94 6.63
N ALA A 71 -7.88 0.09 6.85
CA ALA A 71 -6.55 0.20 6.24
C ALA A 71 -6.19 -1.14 5.61
N VAL A 72 -5.81 -1.12 4.34
CA VAL A 72 -5.25 -2.25 3.62
C VAL A 72 -3.74 -2.06 3.56
N ILE A 73 -3.00 -2.98 4.13
CA ILE A 73 -1.54 -2.97 4.12
C ILE A 73 -1.04 -3.86 2.99
N THR A 74 -0.38 -3.25 2.01
CA THR A 74 0.08 -3.96 0.81
C THR A 74 1.24 -4.90 1.11
N HIS A 75 2.10 -4.53 2.06
CA HIS A 75 3.21 -5.36 2.53
C HIS A 75 3.76 -4.84 3.86
N GLN A 76 4.68 -5.61 4.44
CA GLN A 76 5.15 -5.43 5.82
C GLN A 76 6.18 -4.32 6.04
N ASP A 77 6.72 -3.73 4.98
CA ASP A 77 7.83 -2.77 5.10
C ASP A 77 7.41 -1.52 5.89
N GLY A 78 8.34 -0.97 6.68
CA GLY A 78 8.05 0.14 7.58
C GLY A 78 7.62 1.44 6.92
N ASP A 79 7.96 1.65 5.66
CA ASP A 79 7.49 2.79 4.87
C ASP A 79 6.03 2.64 4.39
N HIS A 80 5.43 1.48 4.60
CA HIS A 80 4.04 1.20 4.26
C HIS A 80 3.16 0.89 5.47
N ALA A 81 3.68 0.15 6.45
CA ALA A 81 2.94 -0.27 7.65
C ALA A 81 3.32 0.52 8.91
N GLY A 82 4.28 1.43 8.83
CA GLY A 82 4.92 2.00 10.01
C GLY A 82 4.04 2.83 10.93
N ALA A 83 3.07 3.57 10.37
CA ALA A 83 2.16 4.42 11.16
C ALA A 83 0.86 3.72 11.57
N LEU A 84 0.74 2.41 11.36
CA LEU A 84 -0.51 1.68 11.54
C LEU A 84 -0.99 1.68 13.00
N ALA A 85 -0.09 1.49 13.96
CA ALA A 85 -0.44 1.46 15.38
C ALA A 85 -1.05 2.81 15.82
N GLU A 86 -0.45 3.93 15.41
CA GLU A 86 -0.98 5.26 15.71
C GLU A 86 -2.35 5.47 15.06
N LEU A 87 -2.53 5.02 13.82
CA LEU A 87 -3.82 5.12 13.13
C LEU A 87 -4.90 4.33 13.88
N VAL A 88 -4.61 3.09 14.27
CA VAL A 88 -5.55 2.24 15.02
C VAL A 88 -5.92 2.87 16.35
N ASP A 89 -4.93 3.39 17.10
CA ASP A 89 -5.19 4.06 18.38
C ASP A 89 -6.08 5.30 18.24
N ARG A 90 -5.93 6.05 17.15
CA ARG A 90 -6.69 7.28 16.92
C ARG A 90 -8.07 7.05 16.31
N THR A 91 -8.28 5.97 15.57
CA THR A 91 -9.48 5.78 14.74
C THR A 91 -10.21 4.47 14.96
N GLY A 92 -9.53 3.43 15.45
CA GLY A 92 -10.13 2.10 15.58
C GLY A 92 -10.46 1.42 14.26
N VAL A 93 -9.72 1.71 13.18
CA VAL A 93 -9.94 1.12 11.85
C VAL A 93 -9.82 -0.39 11.84
N VAL A 94 -10.50 -1.03 10.90
CA VAL A 94 -10.32 -2.45 10.58
C VAL A 94 -9.06 -2.59 9.74
N VAL A 95 -8.17 -3.51 10.11
CA VAL A 95 -6.89 -3.74 9.44
C VAL A 95 -6.97 -4.98 8.57
N TYR A 96 -6.65 -4.82 7.29
CA TYR A 96 -6.58 -5.87 6.29
C TYR A 96 -5.14 -6.05 5.82
N ALA A 97 -4.68 -7.30 5.74
CA ALA A 97 -3.40 -7.65 5.10
C ALA A 97 -3.49 -9.07 4.56
N HIS A 98 -2.70 -9.38 3.54
CA HIS A 98 -2.64 -10.76 3.03
C HIS A 98 -2.23 -11.73 4.15
N GLU A 99 -2.74 -12.95 4.12
CA GLU A 99 -2.48 -13.97 5.15
C GLU A 99 -0.97 -14.22 5.38
N LEU A 100 -0.15 -14.09 4.35
CA LEU A 100 1.32 -14.24 4.45
C LEU A 100 2.02 -12.97 4.96
N CYS A 101 1.39 -11.81 4.86
CA CYS A 101 1.88 -10.53 5.37
C CYS A 101 1.51 -10.35 6.86
N ALA A 102 0.34 -10.81 7.26
CA ALA A 102 -0.22 -10.58 8.59
C ALA A 102 0.73 -10.94 9.74
N PRO A 103 1.47 -12.06 9.72
CA PRO A 103 2.39 -12.40 10.83
C PRO A 103 3.47 -11.35 11.09
N TYR A 104 3.91 -10.63 10.05
CA TYR A 104 4.93 -9.59 10.20
C TYR A 104 4.34 -8.28 10.73
N VAL A 105 3.10 -7.99 10.37
CA VAL A 105 2.39 -6.80 10.85
C VAL A 105 1.99 -6.95 12.31
N ASP A 106 1.55 -8.14 12.72
CA ASP A 106 1.01 -8.37 14.07
C ASP A 106 2.08 -8.80 15.11
N GLY A 107 3.33 -8.95 14.69
CA GLY A 107 4.44 -9.25 15.60
C GLY A 107 4.72 -10.72 15.83
N ARG A 108 3.97 -11.66 15.22
CA ARG A 108 4.31 -13.09 15.26
C ARG A 108 5.64 -13.38 14.60
N GLU A 109 5.99 -12.59 13.57
CA GLU A 109 7.26 -12.63 12.85
C GLU A 109 7.88 -11.23 12.82
N HIS A 110 9.20 -11.16 12.76
CA HIS A 110 9.92 -9.90 12.61
C HIS A 110 9.95 -9.49 11.14
N PRO A 111 9.71 -8.19 10.78
CA PRO A 111 9.78 -7.74 9.40
C PRO A 111 11.13 -8.07 8.75
N VAL A 112 11.10 -8.70 7.57
CA VAL A 112 12.27 -9.35 6.97
C VAL A 112 13.41 -8.41 6.58
N LYS A 113 13.11 -7.14 6.33
CA LYS A 113 14.10 -6.12 5.95
C LYS A 113 14.52 -5.21 7.09
N SER A 114 14.01 -5.44 8.30
CA SER A 114 14.31 -4.62 9.47
C SER A 114 15.44 -5.25 10.30
N PRO A 115 16.36 -4.43 10.87
CA PRO A 115 17.32 -4.94 11.85
C PRO A 115 16.63 -5.65 13.02
N GLU A 116 17.29 -6.63 13.63
CA GLU A 116 16.70 -7.48 14.70
C GLU A 116 16.14 -6.68 15.89
N ASP A 117 16.71 -5.53 16.19
CA ASP A 117 16.33 -4.66 17.31
C ASP A 117 15.43 -3.50 16.90
N GLN A 118 15.00 -3.45 15.65
CA GLN A 118 14.21 -2.35 15.11
C GLN A 118 12.99 -2.87 14.37
N ARG A 119 11.82 -2.38 14.78
CA ARG A 119 10.58 -2.57 14.02
C ARG A 119 9.55 -1.54 14.46
N TYR A 120 8.58 -1.27 13.60
CA TYR A 120 7.39 -0.51 14.00
C TYR A 120 6.55 -1.31 15.00
N GLU A 121 5.69 -0.60 15.74
CA GLU A 121 4.80 -1.23 16.72
C GLU A 121 3.84 -2.21 16.03
N PRO A 122 3.73 -3.46 16.53
CA PRO A 122 2.82 -4.46 15.95
C PRO A 122 1.36 -4.07 16.14
N VAL A 123 0.55 -4.47 15.16
CA VAL A 123 -0.91 -4.26 15.18
C VAL A 123 -1.59 -5.55 14.75
N ASP A 124 -2.66 -5.94 15.44
CA ASP A 124 -3.46 -7.09 15.05
C ASP A 124 -4.08 -6.86 13.67
N VAL A 125 -4.00 -7.86 12.82
CA VAL A 125 -4.68 -7.87 11.52
C VAL A 125 -6.06 -8.47 11.73
N ASP A 126 -7.10 -7.69 11.47
CA ASP A 126 -8.47 -8.12 11.72
C ASP A 126 -8.99 -9.06 10.66
N ILE A 127 -8.60 -8.84 9.40
CA ILE A 127 -9.04 -9.66 8.27
C ILE A 127 -7.82 -9.98 7.40
N GLU A 128 -7.56 -11.26 7.24
CA GLU A 128 -6.50 -11.74 6.36
C GLU A 128 -7.03 -11.89 4.93
N LEU A 129 -6.34 -11.26 3.98
CA LEU A 129 -6.71 -11.25 2.57
C LEU A 129 -6.06 -12.41 1.82
N VAL A 130 -6.70 -12.83 0.74
CA VAL A 130 -6.16 -13.72 -0.28
C VAL A 130 -6.37 -13.10 -1.67
N ASP A 131 -5.68 -13.62 -2.67
CA ASP A 131 -5.86 -13.18 -4.06
C ASP A 131 -7.33 -13.27 -4.47
N GLY A 132 -7.80 -12.27 -5.20
CA GLY A 132 -9.16 -12.25 -5.75
C GLY A 132 -10.23 -11.64 -4.83
N VAL A 133 -9.90 -11.21 -3.62
CA VAL A 133 -10.83 -10.46 -2.78
C VAL A 133 -11.18 -9.14 -3.45
N ARG A 134 -12.44 -8.77 -3.43
CA ARG A 134 -12.95 -7.56 -4.08
C ARG A 134 -13.61 -6.62 -3.09
N PHE A 135 -13.18 -5.36 -3.11
CA PHE A 135 -13.81 -4.29 -2.35
C PHE A 135 -14.75 -3.48 -3.26
N ARG A 136 -15.89 -3.07 -2.73
CA ARG A 136 -16.75 -2.10 -3.39
C ARG A 136 -16.30 -0.69 -3.04
N THR A 137 -16.01 0.14 -4.04
CA THR A 137 -15.53 1.51 -3.85
C THR A 137 -16.29 2.50 -4.72
N ALA A 138 -16.09 3.80 -4.47
CA ALA A 138 -16.64 4.87 -5.32
C ALA A 138 -16.06 4.86 -6.74
N ALA A 139 -14.92 4.19 -6.95
CA ALA A 139 -14.28 4.00 -8.26
C ALA A 139 -14.66 2.66 -8.92
N GLY A 140 -15.71 2.00 -8.45
CA GLY A 140 -16.07 0.64 -8.85
C GLY A 140 -15.34 -0.43 -8.04
N PRO A 141 -15.28 -1.68 -8.52
CA PRO A 141 -14.58 -2.74 -7.81
C PRO A 141 -13.09 -2.46 -7.67
N MET A 142 -12.52 -2.81 -6.52
CA MET A 142 -11.09 -2.81 -6.27
C MET A 142 -10.67 -4.24 -5.92
N ASP A 143 -9.89 -4.87 -6.80
CA ASP A 143 -9.50 -6.27 -6.67
C ASP A 143 -8.13 -6.40 -6.03
N VAL A 144 -8.02 -7.29 -5.04
CA VAL A 144 -6.75 -7.69 -4.44
C VAL A 144 -6.04 -8.65 -5.39
N VAL A 145 -4.83 -8.30 -5.79
CA VAL A 145 -3.97 -9.13 -6.63
C VAL A 145 -2.72 -9.50 -5.83
N PHE A 146 -2.53 -10.80 -5.63
CA PHE A 146 -1.35 -11.31 -4.93
C PHE A 146 -0.11 -11.15 -5.82
N THR A 147 0.85 -10.36 -5.36
CA THR A 147 2.07 -10.00 -6.09
C THR A 147 3.30 -10.19 -5.19
N PRO A 148 3.61 -11.47 -4.82
CA PRO A 148 4.74 -11.75 -3.94
C PRO A 148 6.08 -11.45 -4.59
N GLY A 149 7.17 -11.46 -3.81
CA GLY A 149 8.55 -11.32 -4.26
C GLY A 149 9.29 -10.15 -3.62
N HIS A 150 8.73 -8.93 -3.65
CA HIS A 150 9.27 -7.77 -2.92
C HIS A 150 9.26 -8.03 -1.41
N ALA A 151 8.15 -8.55 -0.91
CA ALA A 151 7.99 -8.98 0.48
C ALA A 151 6.97 -10.12 0.54
N PRO A 152 7.03 -10.99 1.57
CA PRO A 152 6.01 -12.00 1.79
C PRO A 152 4.61 -11.40 1.91
N GLY A 153 3.66 -11.93 1.15
CA GLY A 153 2.28 -11.47 1.21
C GLY A 153 2.02 -10.09 0.57
N HIS A 154 2.94 -9.61 -0.28
CA HIS A 154 2.74 -8.36 -1.01
C HIS A 154 1.50 -8.47 -1.91
N VAL A 155 0.65 -7.44 -1.88
CA VAL A 155 -0.51 -7.34 -2.77
C VAL A 155 -0.49 -6.01 -3.52
N SER A 156 -1.12 -6.02 -4.69
CA SER A 156 -1.45 -4.83 -5.47
C SER A 156 -2.97 -4.73 -5.56
N LEU A 157 -3.48 -3.54 -5.86
CA LEU A 157 -4.90 -3.29 -5.94
C LEU A 157 -5.26 -2.79 -7.34
N HIS A 158 -6.18 -3.49 -7.99
CA HIS A 158 -6.59 -3.23 -9.36
C HIS A 158 -8.03 -2.73 -9.42
N PHE A 159 -8.24 -1.64 -10.13
CA PHE A 159 -9.55 -1.07 -10.41
C PHE A 159 -9.91 -1.37 -11.88
N PRO A 160 -10.64 -2.45 -12.17
CA PRO A 160 -10.88 -2.87 -13.56
C PRO A 160 -11.70 -1.87 -14.38
N ASP A 161 -12.58 -1.07 -13.75
CA ASP A 161 -13.41 -0.10 -14.48
C ASP A 161 -12.58 1.02 -15.11
N SER A 162 -11.50 1.46 -14.46
CA SER A 162 -10.62 2.51 -14.98
C SER A 162 -9.31 1.96 -15.54
N GLY A 163 -8.99 0.69 -15.28
CA GLY A 163 -7.69 0.10 -15.61
C GLY A 163 -6.56 0.62 -14.72
N THR A 164 -6.87 1.19 -13.56
CA THR A 164 -5.88 1.73 -12.63
C THR A 164 -5.32 0.63 -11.73
N LEU A 165 -4.03 0.70 -11.46
CA LEU A 165 -3.33 -0.23 -10.57
C LEU A 165 -2.55 0.53 -9.50
N LEU A 166 -2.78 0.17 -8.23
CA LEU A 166 -1.94 0.56 -7.11
C LEU A 166 -0.97 -0.59 -6.86
N ALA A 167 0.18 -0.54 -7.51
CA ALA A 167 1.13 -1.66 -7.56
C ALA A 167 2.08 -1.70 -6.36
N ALA A 168 2.05 -0.69 -5.50
CA ALA A 168 3.01 -0.54 -4.41
C ALA A 168 4.45 -0.77 -4.92
N ASP A 169 5.17 -1.76 -4.37
CA ASP A 169 6.56 -2.03 -4.77
C ASP A 169 6.69 -3.21 -5.76
N ALA A 170 5.59 -3.73 -6.31
CA ALA A 170 5.64 -4.79 -7.32
C ALA A 170 6.21 -4.31 -8.66
N LEU A 171 6.06 -3.01 -8.97
CA LEU A 171 6.56 -2.37 -10.18
C LEU A 171 7.29 -1.08 -9.83
N THR A 172 8.26 -0.70 -10.67
CA THR A 172 8.90 0.61 -10.64
C THR A 172 8.56 1.38 -11.91
N ALA A 173 8.62 2.71 -11.85
CA ALA A 173 8.46 3.56 -13.02
C ALA A 173 9.70 4.42 -13.19
N ASP A 174 10.16 4.57 -14.44
CA ASP A 174 11.25 5.45 -14.83
C ASP A 174 10.86 6.29 -16.05
N GLU A 175 11.79 7.06 -16.59
CA GLU A 175 11.54 7.92 -17.76
C GLU A 175 11.14 7.12 -19.01
N SER A 176 11.45 5.82 -19.06
CA SER A 176 11.12 4.96 -20.19
C SER A 176 9.76 4.23 -20.02
N GLY A 177 9.12 4.36 -18.85
CA GLY A 177 7.83 3.75 -18.54
C GLY A 177 7.88 2.79 -17.35
N LEU A 178 7.06 1.72 -17.40
CA LEU A 178 7.01 0.72 -16.34
C LEU A 178 8.24 -0.18 -16.41
N ALA A 179 8.90 -0.33 -15.28
CA ALA A 179 10.01 -1.26 -15.09
C ALA A 179 9.62 -2.34 -14.07
N GLY A 180 10.37 -3.42 -14.02
CA GLY A 180 10.20 -4.47 -13.03
C GLY A 180 10.63 -4.03 -11.63
N PRO A 181 10.55 -4.92 -10.63
CA PRO A 181 10.93 -4.62 -9.25
C PRO A 181 12.44 -4.35 -9.12
N SER A 182 12.81 -3.58 -8.09
CA SER A 182 14.19 -3.29 -7.76
C SER A 182 14.88 -4.50 -7.11
N GLU A 183 15.99 -4.97 -7.66
CA GLU A 183 16.77 -6.09 -7.10
C GLU A 183 17.28 -5.80 -5.69
N GLU A 184 17.67 -4.56 -5.40
CA GLU A 184 18.23 -4.16 -4.10
C GLU A 184 17.26 -4.37 -2.95
N PHE A 185 15.95 -4.19 -3.19
CA PHE A 185 14.92 -4.23 -2.17
C PHE A 185 13.96 -5.41 -2.31
N THR A 186 14.23 -6.35 -3.22
CA THR A 186 13.35 -7.48 -3.49
C THR A 186 13.98 -8.77 -2.97
N LEU A 187 13.29 -9.47 -2.07
CA LEU A 187 13.79 -10.69 -1.43
C LEU A 187 13.83 -11.89 -2.38
N GLU A 188 12.80 -12.03 -3.20
CA GLU A 188 12.64 -13.13 -4.14
C GLU A 188 12.37 -12.56 -5.53
N ILE A 189 13.46 -12.25 -6.24
CA ILE A 189 13.38 -11.55 -7.52
C ILE A 189 12.58 -12.30 -8.58
N GLU A 190 12.65 -13.63 -8.61
CA GLU A 190 11.91 -14.44 -9.57
C GLU A 190 10.40 -14.29 -9.35
N ASP A 191 9.93 -14.40 -8.11
CA ASP A 191 8.52 -14.23 -7.77
C ASP A 191 8.04 -12.80 -8.06
N ALA A 192 8.88 -11.80 -7.80
CA ALA A 192 8.56 -10.42 -8.10
C ALA A 192 8.46 -10.16 -9.62
N LEU A 193 9.33 -10.77 -10.42
CA LEU A 193 9.28 -10.68 -11.88
C LEU A 193 8.03 -11.38 -12.44
N ASP A 194 7.68 -12.55 -11.92
CA ASP A 194 6.45 -13.25 -12.31
C ASP A 194 5.20 -12.44 -11.96
N SER A 195 5.19 -11.81 -10.80
CA SER A 195 4.10 -10.93 -10.37
C SER A 195 3.98 -9.70 -11.28
N ALA A 196 5.09 -9.08 -11.65
CA ALA A 196 5.11 -7.95 -12.57
C ALA A 196 4.56 -8.35 -13.95
N GLU A 197 4.92 -9.53 -14.45
CA GLU A 197 4.42 -10.07 -15.70
C GLU A 197 2.90 -10.32 -15.64
N ARG A 198 2.40 -10.90 -14.56
CA ARG A 198 0.96 -11.08 -14.33
C ARG A 198 0.19 -9.76 -14.32
N LEU A 199 0.75 -8.71 -13.72
CA LEU A 199 0.14 -7.38 -13.72
C LEU A 199 0.14 -6.76 -15.11
N ALA A 200 1.22 -6.95 -15.88
CA ALA A 200 1.33 -6.45 -17.26
C ALA A 200 0.32 -7.09 -18.22
N GLU A 201 -0.14 -8.30 -17.94
CA GLU A 201 -1.17 -8.99 -18.74
C GLU A 201 -2.58 -8.46 -18.47
N ARG A 202 -2.80 -7.70 -17.39
CA ARG A 202 -4.11 -7.08 -17.11
C ARG A 202 -4.32 -5.87 -18.01
N ASP A 203 -5.61 -5.57 -18.30
CA ASP A 203 -5.99 -4.39 -19.09
C ASP A 203 -5.78 -3.12 -18.24
N LEU A 204 -4.61 -2.50 -18.36
CA LEU A 204 -4.24 -1.26 -17.69
C LEU A 204 -4.46 -0.08 -18.66
N ARG A 205 -5.21 0.92 -18.21
CA ARG A 205 -5.51 2.12 -18.99
C ARG A 205 -4.79 3.36 -18.45
#